data_5ca89ea4fa87641f7f91787d0633fbf8
#
_entry.id   5ca89ea4fa87641f7f91787d0633fbf8
#
_cell.length_a   1.000
_cell.length_b   1.000
_cell.length_c   1.000
_cell.angle_alpha   90.00
_cell.angle_beta   90.00
_cell.angle_gamma   90.00
#
_symmetry.space_group_name_H-M   'P 1'
#
loop_
_entity.id
_entity.type
_entity.pdbx_description
1 polymer ?
#
loop_
_entity_poly.entity_id
_entity_poly.type
_entity_poly.pdbx_seq_one_letter_code
_entity_poly.pdbx_strand_id
1 'polypeptide(L)'
;LELPDTHTTIKAGSVMFVFSPGQQAVVPVWGRKDDYFPVHRIYCVGRNYRAHDLEMGGTGRSLPCFFMKPADAVFPVADNDIAEIPYPPMTNDLHHEVELVAAIGKGGRNIPVEEAAKHVWGWAVAVDLTRRDLQAEAKAKGRPWEAAKAFDHSAPISYVRPAAKCPAMDKADVWLYINAEKRQNGTTADMIWSVAEVIAEISKYWELAPGDLILTGTPGGVGAVNRGETVNAGVSGAGAVRFKLV
;
A
#
# COMPACT_ATOMS: atom_id res chain seq x y z
N LEU A 1 23.07 -11.23 31.38
CA LEU A 1 21.67 -11.27 30.91
C LEU A 1 21.78 -11.43 29.42
N GLU A 2 21.72 -12.67 28.95
CA GLU A 2 21.60 -12.96 27.53
C GLU A 2 20.19 -12.58 27.08
N LEU A 3 20.10 -11.76 26.05
CA LEU A 3 18.79 -11.46 25.39
C LEU A 3 18.32 -12.76 24.72
N PRO A 4 17.03 -13.11 24.83
CA PRO A 4 16.51 -14.28 24.14
C PRO A 4 16.66 -14.09 22.61
N ASP A 5 17.01 -15.19 21.95
CA ASP A 5 17.16 -15.26 20.50
C ASP A 5 15.86 -14.75 19.82
N THR A 6 15.97 -13.74 18.96
CA THR A 6 14.83 -13.04 18.36
C THR A 6 13.99 -13.91 17.41
N HIS A 7 14.35 -15.18 17.25
CA HIS A 7 13.64 -16.18 16.45
C HIS A 7 12.96 -17.28 17.29
N THR A 8 12.72 -17.03 18.58
CA THR A 8 11.98 -18.00 19.38
C THR A 8 10.57 -18.18 18.81
N THR A 9 10.35 -19.27 18.10
CA THR A 9 9.01 -19.73 17.72
C THR A 9 8.30 -20.16 18.99
N ILE A 10 7.40 -19.32 19.50
CA ILE A 10 6.61 -19.63 20.68
C ILE A 10 5.68 -20.77 20.32
N LYS A 11 5.91 -21.99 20.84
CA LYS A 11 5.04 -23.13 20.64
C LYS A 11 3.69 -22.85 21.34
N ALA A 12 2.61 -22.97 20.58
CA ALA A 12 1.26 -22.92 21.13
C ALA A 12 1.14 -23.98 22.26
N GLY A 13 0.85 -23.54 23.48
CA GLY A 13 0.61 -24.44 24.61
C GLY A 13 1.29 -24.06 25.93
N SER A 14 2.29 -23.17 25.95
CA SER A 14 2.99 -22.77 27.17
C SER A 14 3.13 -21.26 27.39
N VAL A 15 2.52 -20.44 26.55
CA VAL A 15 2.62 -18.98 26.62
C VAL A 15 1.31 -18.40 27.11
N MET A 16 1.36 -17.71 28.25
CA MET A 16 0.25 -16.89 28.74
C MET A 16 0.47 -15.45 28.28
N PHE A 17 -0.47 -14.92 27.51
CA PHE A 17 -0.49 -13.49 27.19
C PHE A 17 -1.16 -12.72 28.33
N VAL A 18 -0.66 -11.53 28.63
CA VAL A 18 -1.26 -10.64 29.65
C VAL A 18 -2.67 -10.21 29.22
N PHE A 19 -2.90 -10.11 27.92
CA PHE A 19 -4.22 -9.94 27.28
C PHE A 19 -4.21 -10.69 25.95
N SER A 20 -5.39 -11.00 25.40
CA SER A 20 -5.47 -11.70 24.13
C SER A 20 -4.74 -10.93 23.03
N PRO A 21 -3.88 -11.58 22.22
CA PRO A 21 -3.27 -10.95 21.05
C PRO A 21 -4.34 -10.35 20.14
N GLY A 22 -4.05 -9.19 19.54
CA GLY A 22 -4.90 -8.60 18.52
C GLY A 22 -5.11 -9.57 17.35
N GLN A 23 -6.22 -9.39 16.63
CA GLN A 23 -6.43 -10.16 15.42
C GLN A 23 -5.38 -9.84 14.37
N GLN A 24 -4.90 -10.85 13.64
CA GLN A 24 -4.03 -10.67 12.49
C GLN A 24 -4.74 -9.83 11.43
N ALA A 25 -4.11 -8.74 10.99
CA ALA A 25 -4.58 -8.01 9.81
C ALA A 25 -4.51 -8.92 8.57
N VAL A 26 -5.59 -9.00 7.82
CA VAL A 26 -5.70 -9.88 6.66
C VAL A 26 -6.39 -9.17 5.50
N VAL A 27 -6.06 -9.58 4.28
CA VAL A 27 -6.78 -9.17 3.07
C VAL A 27 -7.33 -10.43 2.39
N PRO A 28 -8.63 -10.50 2.06
CA PRO A 28 -9.19 -11.66 1.36
C PRO A 28 -8.51 -11.91 0.01
N VAL A 29 -8.48 -13.18 -0.39
CA VAL A 29 -7.93 -13.60 -1.68
C VAL A 29 -9.03 -13.64 -2.73
N TRP A 30 -8.83 -12.94 -3.85
CA TRP A 30 -9.79 -12.90 -4.94
C TRP A 30 -10.08 -14.27 -5.54
N GLY A 31 -11.37 -14.57 -5.71
CA GLY A 31 -11.82 -15.84 -6.30
C GLY A 31 -11.62 -17.06 -5.41
N ARG A 32 -11.29 -16.86 -4.13
CA ARG A 32 -11.17 -17.94 -3.14
C ARG A 32 -12.00 -17.62 -1.92
N LYS A 33 -12.93 -18.52 -1.60
CA LYS A 33 -13.71 -18.40 -0.39
C LYS A 33 -12.83 -18.79 0.82
N ASP A 34 -12.87 -17.98 1.85
CA ASP A 34 -12.20 -18.27 3.15
C ASP A 34 -10.65 -18.33 3.09
N ASP A 35 -10.04 -17.93 1.96
CA ASP A 35 -8.58 -17.73 1.87
C ASP A 35 -8.24 -16.27 2.14
N TYR A 36 -7.25 -16.03 2.99
CA TYR A 36 -6.80 -14.71 3.39
C TYR A 36 -5.28 -14.58 3.25
N PHE A 37 -4.86 -13.43 2.76
CA PHE A 37 -3.45 -13.02 2.76
C PHE A 37 -3.14 -12.34 4.10
N PRO A 38 -2.28 -12.89 4.97
CA PRO A 38 -1.91 -12.28 6.24
C PRO A 38 -1.00 -11.09 6.00
N VAL A 39 -1.35 -9.92 6.51
CA VAL A 39 -0.55 -8.70 6.34
C VAL A 39 0.50 -8.62 7.44
N HIS A 40 1.78 -8.55 7.04
CA HIS A 40 2.90 -8.42 7.97
C HIS A 40 3.33 -6.95 8.11
N ARG A 41 3.80 -6.32 7.03
CA ARG A 41 4.19 -4.91 6.97
C ARG A 41 3.68 -4.28 5.68
N ILE A 42 3.50 -2.97 5.70
CA ILE A 42 3.12 -2.20 4.51
C ILE A 42 4.23 -1.20 4.22
N TYR A 43 4.99 -1.44 3.17
CA TYR A 43 5.96 -0.50 2.63
C TYR A 43 5.28 0.37 1.58
N CYS A 44 5.62 1.65 1.54
CA CYS A 44 5.10 2.60 0.57
C CYS A 44 6.26 3.33 -0.10
N VAL A 45 6.09 3.61 -1.40
CA VAL A 45 7.11 4.29 -2.21
C VAL A 45 6.60 5.67 -2.60
N GLY A 46 7.17 6.70 -2.02
CA GLY A 46 6.85 8.08 -2.38
C GLY A 46 7.51 8.51 -3.69
N ARG A 47 6.80 9.32 -4.48
CA ARG A 47 7.31 9.98 -5.70
C ARG A 47 7.81 9.02 -6.78
N ASN A 48 7.10 7.92 -7.01
CA ASN A 48 7.52 6.89 -7.96
C ASN A 48 6.94 7.06 -9.38
N TYR A 49 6.21 8.14 -9.66
CA TYR A 49 5.74 8.48 -11.01
C TYR A 49 6.26 9.85 -11.40
N ARG A 50 6.74 9.97 -12.64
CA ARG A 50 7.37 11.21 -13.11
C ARG A 50 6.46 12.44 -12.99
N ALA A 51 5.18 12.32 -13.38
CA ALA A 51 4.22 13.41 -13.28
C ALA A 51 4.00 13.82 -11.81
N HIS A 52 3.80 12.85 -10.92
CA HIS A 52 3.62 13.09 -9.50
C HIS A 52 4.88 13.65 -8.84
N ASP A 53 6.07 13.17 -9.20
CA ASP A 53 7.33 13.72 -8.69
C ASP A 53 7.48 15.21 -9.05
N LEU A 54 7.15 15.60 -10.29
CA LEU A 54 7.16 17.00 -10.73
C LEU A 54 6.12 17.86 -9.98
N GLU A 55 4.89 17.38 -9.78
CA GLU A 55 3.85 18.05 -8.96
C GLU A 55 4.33 18.32 -7.53
N MET A 56 5.16 17.43 -6.98
CA MET A 56 5.73 17.52 -5.64
C MET A 56 7.10 18.25 -5.59
N GLY A 57 7.51 18.89 -6.69
CA GLY A 57 8.74 19.65 -6.78
C GLY A 57 10.01 18.79 -6.91
N GLY A 58 9.89 17.55 -7.38
CA GLY A 58 11.03 16.68 -7.68
C GLY A 58 11.70 17.02 -9.01
N THR A 59 12.91 16.49 -9.23
CA THR A 59 13.75 16.77 -10.38
C THR A 59 14.02 15.57 -11.28
N GLY A 60 13.38 14.42 -11.01
CA GLY A 60 13.56 13.19 -11.78
C GLY A 60 13.96 11.99 -10.91
N ARG A 61 14.74 11.05 -11.46
CA ARG A 61 15.11 9.80 -10.79
C ARG A 61 16.12 10.06 -9.65
N SER A 62 15.60 10.22 -8.43
CA SER A 62 16.35 10.18 -7.17
C SER A 62 16.25 8.80 -6.53
N LEU A 63 16.95 8.55 -5.43
CA LEU A 63 16.73 7.35 -4.63
C LEU A 63 15.26 7.29 -4.17
N PRO A 64 14.65 6.09 -4.10
CA PRO A 64 13.27 5.96 -3.68
C PRO A 64 13.09 6.46 -2.25
N CYS A 65 12.01 7.18 -2.01
CA CYS A 65 11.62 7.59 -0.66
C CYS A 65 10.68 6.53 -0.10
N PHE A 66 11.10 5.84 0.96
CA PHE A 66 10.28 4.83 1.63
C PHE A 66 9.66 5.37 2.90
N PHE A 67 8.44 4.99 3.15
CA PHE A 67 7.75 5.13 4.44
C PHE A 67 6.87 3.89 4.65
N MET A 68 6.25 3.77 5.81
CA MET A 68 5.47 2.59 6.15
C MET A 68 4.09 2.98 6.67
N LYS A 69 3.14 2.08 6.50
CA LYS A 69 1.88 2.05 7.25
C LYS A 69 1.88 0.82 8.15
N PRO A 70 1.22 0.86 9.33
CA PRO A 70 1.05 -0.33 10.15
C PRO A 70 0.15 -1.36 9.43
N ALA A 71 0.30 -2.64 9.77
CA ALA A 71 -0.44 -3.71 9.12
C ALA A 71 -1.97 -3.55 9.24
N ASP A 72 -2.43 -3.01 10.35
CA ASP A 72 -3.84 -2.76 10.66
C ASP A 72 -4.41 -1.48 10.01
N ALA A 73 -3.59 -0.73 9.25
CA ALA A 73 -4.08 0.35 8.41
C ALA A 73 -4.89 -0.13 7.19
N VAL A 74 -4.80 -1.43 6.82
CA VAL A 74 -5.59 -1.98 5.72
C VAL A 74 -7.09 -1.95 6.04
N PHE A 75 -7.87 -1.60 5.02
CA PHE A 75 -9.33 -1.70 5.03
C PHE A 75 -9.75 -2.47 3.78
N PRO A 76 -9.95 -3.81 3.86
CA PRO A 76 -10.33 -4.60 2.70
C PRO A 76 -11.71 -4.21 2.17
N VAL A 77 -11.78 -3.97 0.86
CA VAL A 77 -13.01 -3.62 0.15
C VAL A 77 -13.35 -4.76 -0.81
N ALA A 78 -14.55 -5.31 -0.67
CA ALA A 78 -15.02 -6.38 -1.55
C ALA A 78 -15.24 -5.88 -2.98
N ASP A 79 -15.00 -6.76 -3.96
CA ASP A 79 -15.34 -6.49 -5.36
C ASP A 79 -16.86 -6.20 -5.47
N ASN A 80 -17.20 -5.13 -6.18
CA ASN A 80 -18.59 -4.67 -6.40
C ASN A 80 -19.33 -4.12 -5.17
N ASP A 81 -18.65 -3.90 -4.05
CA ASP A 81 -19.18 -3.24 -2.88
C ASP A 81 -18.77 -1.76 -2.82
N ILE A 82 -19.50 -0.98 -2.03
CA ILE A 82 -19.14 0.39 -1.67
C ILE A 82 -18.95 0.41 -0.16
N ALA A 83 -17.71 0.28 0.27
CA ALA A 83 -17.42 0.33 1.69
C ALA A 83 -17.61 1.76 2.25
N GLU A 84 -18.06 1.87 3.49
CA GLU A 84 -18.08 3.15 4.22
C GLU A 84 -16.84 3.23 5.10
N ILE A 85 -16.04 4.27 4.91
CA ILE A 85 -14.81 4.51 5.67
C ILE A 85 -14.94 5.84 6.42
N PRO A 86 -14.73 5.85 7.73
CA PRO A 86 -14.76 7.09 8.50
C PRO A 86 -13.72 8.09 7.99
N TYR A 87 -14.13 9.34 7.80
CA TYR A 87 -13.18 10.40 7.50
C TYR A 87 -12.25 10.60 8.72
N PRO A 88 -10.91 10.54 8.54
CA PRO A 88 -10.00 10.54 9.66
C PRO A 88 -10.04 11.87 10.43
N PRO A 89 -9.85 11.83 11.75
CA PRO A 89 -9.71 13.05 12.56
C PRO A 89 -8.39 13.77 12.25
N MET A 90 -8.23 14.98 12.78
CA MET A 90 -7.00 15.78 12.73
C MET A 90 -6.57 16.22 11.32
N THR A 91 -7.48 16.24 10.35
CA THR A 91 -7.23 16.79 9.02
C THR A 91 -8.50 17.42 8.44
N ASN A 92 -8.31 18.47 7.64
CA ASN A 92 -9.32 19.04 6.77
C ASN A 92 -8.90 18.96 5.29
N ASP A 93 -7.80 18.26 5.01
CA ASP A 93 -7.23 18.11 3.67
C ASP A 93 -6.74 16.67 3.47
N LEU A 94 -7.70 15.74 3.33
CA LEU A 94 -7.44 14.33 3.05
C LEU A 94 -7.31 14.13 1.54
N HIS A 95 -6.19 13.58 1.09
CA HIS A 95 -5.92 13.29 -0.32
C HIS A 95 -5.98 11.80 -0.62
N HIS A 96 -6.31 11.50 -1.87
CA HIS A 96 -6.29 10.16 -2.46
C HIS A 96 -5.02 9.95 -3.29
N GLU A 97 -4.47 8.74 -3.23
CA GLU A 97 -3.32 8.28 -4.04
C GLU A 97 -3.57 6.82 -4.41
N VAL A 98 -4.05 6.55 -5.66
CA VAL A 98 -4.25 5.16 -6.12
C VAL A 98 -2.93 4.50 -6.46
N GLU A 99 -2.74 3.26 -6.00
CA GLU A 99 -1.48 2.54 -6.15
C GLU A 99 -1.68 1.07 -6.50
N LEU A 100 -0.82 0.55 -7.38
CA LEU A 100 -0.62 -0.89 -7.50
C LEU A 100 0.05 -1.40 -6.22
N VAL A 101 -0.40 -2.55 -5.73
CA VAL A 101 0.19 -3.22 -4.56
C VAL A 101 0.80 -4.55 -4.97
N ALA A 102 2.08 -4.74 -4.66
CA ALA A 102 2.73 -6.04 -4.74
C ALA A 102 2.64 -6.75 -3.38
N ALA A 103 1.99 -7.92 -3.36
CA ALA A 103 1.86 -8.76 -2.17
C ALA A 103 2.99 -9.81 -2.17
N ILE A 104 3.87 -9.76 -1.18
CA ILE A 104 5.07 -10.59 -1.10
C ILE A 104 4.76 -11.96 -0.49
N GLY A 105 5.09 -13.02 -1.22
CA GLY A 105 4.89 -14.40 -0.76
C GLY A 105 6.18 -15.14 -0.45
N LYS A 106 7.32 -14.62 -0.88
CA LYS A 106 8.63 -15.17 -0.57
C LYS A 106 9.52 -14.06 -0.02
N GLY A 107 10.04 -14.25 1.18
CA GLY A 107 10.94 -13.30 1.82
C GLY A 107 12.35 -13.32 1.22
N GLY A 108 13.17 -12.36 1.64
CA GLY A 108 14.58 -12.28 1.26
C GLY A 108 15.20 -10.92 1.55
N ARG A 109 16.52 -10.91 1.50
CA ARG A 109 17.37 -9.72 1.66
C ARG A 109 18.28 -9.58 0.45
N ASN A 110 18.58 -8.34 0.03
CA ASN A 110 19.41 -8.05 -1.13
C ASN A 110 18.96 -8.80 -2.39
N ILE A 111 17.65 -8.78 -2.66
CA ILE A 111 17.04 -9.49 -3.77
C ILE A 111 17.50 -8.84 -5.08
N PRO A 112 18.11 -9.60 -6.04
CA PRO A 112 18.44 -9.06 -7.34
C PRO A 112 17.17 -8.66 -8.12
N VAL A 113 17.26 -7.63 -8.95
CA VAL A 113 16.11 -7.12 -9.74
C VAL A 113 15.49 -8.22 -10.60
N GLU A 114 16.31 -9.05 -11.23
CA GLU A 114 15.91 -10.17 -12.09
C GLU A 114 15.20 -11.30 -11.34
N GLU A 115 15.36 -11.37 -10.02
CA GLU A 115 14.70 -12.36 -9.16
C GLU A 115 13.43 -11.82 -8.50
N ALA A 116 13.24 -10.49 -8.49
CA ALA A 116 12.19 -9.80 -7.71
C ALA A 116 10.78 -10.34 -8.03
N ALA A 117 10.47 -10.64 -9.29
CA ALA A 117 9.17 -11.16 -9.68
C ALA A 117 8.81 -12.50 -9.00
N LYS A 118 9.82 -13.32 -8.64
CA LYS A 118 9.61 -14.60 -7.94
C LYS A 118 9.19 -14.43 -6.48
N HIS A 119 9.30 -13.23 -5.93
CA HIS A 119 8.92 -12.90 -4.57
C HIS A 119 7.46 -12.43 -4.48
N VAL A 120 6.85 -12.02 -5.60
CA VAL A 120 5.46 -11.56 -5.66
C VAL A 120 4.51 -12.74 -5.71
N TRP A 121 3.65 -12.87 -4.69
CA TRP A 121 2.59 -13.85 -4.63
C TRP A 121 1.33 -13.40 -5.38
N GLY A 122 1.04 -12.10 -5.33
CA GLY A 122 -0.16 -11.54 -5.92
C GLY A 122 -0.14 -10.03 -6.03
N TRP A 123 -1.23 -9.48 -6.56
CA TRP A 123 -1.42 -8.07 -6.82
C TRP A 123 -2.73 -7.59 -6.22
N ALA A 124 -2.76 -6.35 -5.79
CA ALA A 124 -3.96 -5.67 -5.34
C ALA A 124 -3.92 -4.19 -5.75
N VAL A 125 -4.99 -3.48 -5.46
CA VAL A 125 -5.09 -2.02 -5.60
C VAL A 125 -5.33 -1.44 -4.22
N ALA A 126 -4.61 -0.40 -3.86
CA ALA A 126 -4.89 0.36 -2.66
C ALA A 126 -5.03 1.86 -2.96
N VAL A 127 -5.65 2.57 -2.03
CA VAL A 127 -5.59 4.04 -2.00
C VAL A 127 -4.80 4.44 -0.77
N ASP A 128 -3.61 5.04 -0.98
CA ASP A 128 -2.79 5.61 0.09
C ASP A 128 -3.42 6.93 0.53
N LEU A 129 -4.36 6.84 1.48
CA LEU A 129 -4.99 8.02 2.06
C LEU A 129 -3.97 8.82 2.85
N THR A 130 -3.95 10.13 2.61
CA THR A 130 -2.93 11.03 3.13
C THR A 130 -3.56 12.26 3.75
N ARG A 131 -3.30 12.53 5.04
CA ARG A 131 -3.57 13.82 5.66
C ARG A 131 -2.56 14.84 5.13
N ARG A 132 -2.92 15.53 4.05
CA ARG A 132 -1.97 16.33 3.27
C ARG A 132 -1.46 17.55 4.02
N ASP A 133 -2.30 18.18 4.81
CA ASP A 133 -1.95 19.27 5.72
C ASP A 133 -0.85 18.84 6.72
N LEU A 134 -1.02 17.69 7.39
CA LEU A 134 -0.02 17.16 8.32
C LEU A 134 1.27 16.75 7.61
N GLN A 135 1.18 16.20 6.40
CA GLN A 135 2.38 15.86 5.61
C GLN A 135 3.14 17.13 5.22
N ALA A 136 2.45 18.19 4.81
CA ALA A 136 3.08 19.46 4.45
C ALA A 136 3.81 20.06 5.66
N GLU A 137 3.17 20.05 6.83
CA GLU A 137 3.80 20.50 8.08
C GLU A 137 5.03 19.66 8.44
N ALA A 138 4.94 18.33 8.35
CA ALA A 138 6.04 17.42 8.64
C ALA A 138 7.23 17.67 7.69
N LYS A 139 6.97 17.84 6.39
CA LYS A 139 8.00 18.18 5.40
C LYS A 139 8.69 19.51 5.72
N ALA A 140 7.92 20.55 6.03
CA ALA A 140 8.47 21.88 6.34
C ALA A 140 9.37 21.88 7.58
N LYS A 141 9.10 20.96 8.54
CA LYS A 141 9.82 20.85 9.81
C LYS A 141 10.84 19.69 9.82
N GLY A 142 11.04 18.98 8.71
CA GLY A 142 11.93 17.81 8.67
C GLY A 142 11.50 16.67 9.63
N ARG A 143 10.20 16.52 9.87
CA ARG A 143 9.63 15.50 10.77
C ARG A 143 9.18 14.25 10.01
N PRO A 144 9.06 13.09 10.69
CA PRO A 144 8.47 11.88 10.15
C PRO A 144 7.03 12.08 9.66
N TRP A 145 6.58 11.21 8.74
CA TRP A 145 5.26 11.33 8.08
C TRP A 145 4.17 10.46 8.70
N GLU A 146 4.45 9.70 9.76
CA GLU A 146 3.55 8.69 10.32
C GLU A 146 2.17 9.26 10.66
N ALA A 147 2.09 10.44 11.29
CA ALA A 147 0.80 11.09 11.60
C ALA A 147 -0.02 11.42 10.34
N ALA A 148 0.65 11.63 9.21
CA ALA A 148 0.02 11.93 7.93
C ALA A 148 -0.32 10.70 7.09
N LYS A 149 0.43 9.60 7.25
CA LYS A 149 0.39 8.42 6.38
C LYS A 149 -0.05 7.13 7.09
N ALA A 150 0.25 6.99 8.39
CA ALA A 150 0.10 5.75 9.15
C ALA A 150 -1.04 5.87 10.17
N PHE A 151 -2.28 6.02 9.70
CA PHE A 151 -3.47 6.14 10.52
C PHE A 151 -4.51 5.06 10.18
N ASP A 152 -5.47 4.87 11.06
CA ASP A 152 -6.52 3.85 10.93
C ASP A 152 -7.24 3.98 9.58
N HIS A 153 -7.43 2.86 8.89
CA HIS A 153 -8.09 2.78 7.58
C HIS A 153 -7.39 3.59 6.47
N SER A 154 -6.13 3.92 6.64
CA SER A 154 -5.39 4.75 5.65
C SER A 154 -4.97 3.98 4.40
N ALA A 155 -5.26 2.68 4.32
CA ALA A 155 -5.02 1.83 3.16
C ALA A 155 -6.26 1.02 2.76
N PRO A 156 -7.34 1.65 2.24
CA PRO A 156 -8.40 0.90 1.56
C PRO A 156 -7.78 0.05 0.46
N ILE A 157 -8.06 -1.26 0.47
CA ILE A 157 -7.39 -2.22 -0.41
C ILE A 157 -8.36 -3.22 -1.02
N SER A 158 -8.19 -3.55 -2.30
CA SER A 158 -8.92 -4.62 -2.97
C SER A 158 -8.49 -5.99 -2.46
N TYR A 159 -9.23 -7.03 -2.78
CA TYR A 159 -8.78 -8.40 -2.57
C TYR A 159 -7.46 -8.67 -3.33
N VAL A 160 -6.57 -9.46 -2.72
CA VAL A 160 -5.31 -9.82 -3.38
C VAL A 160 -5.58 -10.87 -4.45
N ARG A 161 -5.21 -10.58 -5.69
CA ARG A 161 -5.29 -11.52 -6.82
C ARG A 161 -3.98 -12.29 -6.96
N PRO A 162 -3.99 -13.63 -6.97
CA PRO A 162 -2.79 -14.41 -7.22
C PRO A 162 -2.10 -13.98 -8.53
N ALA A 163 -0.79 -13.80 -8.53
CA ALA A 163 -0.05 -13.29 -9.68
C ALA A 163 -0.28 -14.13 -10.95
N ALA A 164 -0.42 -15.45 -10.78
CA ALA A 164 -0.73 -16.37 -11.89
C ALA A 164 -2.11 -16.14 -12.55
N LYS A 165 -2.96 -15.32 -11.96
CA LYS A 165 -4.30 -14.94 -12.46
C LYS A 165 -4.34 -13.51 -13.00
N CYS A 166 -3.21 -12.81 -12.98
CA CYS A 166 -3.09 -11.44 -13.46
C CYS A 166 -2.26 -11.40 -14.76
N PRO A 167 -2.52 -10.43 -15.65
CA PRO A 167 -1.59 -10.11 -16.72
C PRO A 167 -0.29 -9.54 -16.15
N ALA A 168 0.70 -9.28 -16.99
CA ALA A 168 1.89 -8.55 -16.60
C ALA A 168 1.53 -7.13 -16.11
N MET A 169 2.10 -6.72 -14.98
CA MET A 169 1.76 -5.44 -14.31
C MET A 169 2.71 -4.28 -14.72
N ASP A 170 3.52 -4.46 -15.72
CA ASP A 170 4.48 -3.46 -16.20
C ASP A 170 3.87 -2.36 -17.09
N LYS A 171 2.65 -2.57 -17.60
CA LYS A 171 1.90 -1.65 -18.47
C LYS A 171 0.40 -1.63 -18.17
N ALA A 172 0.04 -1.75 -16.90
CA ALA A 172 -1.34 -1.73 -16.47
C ALA A 172 -1.84 -0.28 -16.34
N ASP A 173 -3.08 -0.01 -16.80
CA ASP A 173 -3.71 1.29 -16.58
C ASP A 173 -4.03 1.47 -15.09
N VAL A 174 -3.76 2.68 -14.59
CA VAL A 174 -4.03 3.11 -13.21
C VAL A 174 -4.99 4.29 -13.25
N TRP A 175 -6.10 4.21 -12.54
CA TRP A 175 -7.13 5.23 -12.59
C TRP A 175 -7.84 5.44 -11.24
N LEU A 176 -8.32 6.66 -11.02
CA LEU A 176 -9.16 7.00 -9.88
C LEU A 176 -10.20 8.05 -10.27
N TYR A 177 -11.41 7.84 -9.78
CA TYR A 177 -12.55 8.76 -9.89
C TYR A 177 -13.00 9.18 -8.49
N ILE A 178 -13.36 10.45 -8.33
CA ILE A 178 -14.15 10.96 -7.21
C ILE A 178 -15.57 11.22 -7.74
N ASN A 179 -16.56 10.52 -7.18
CA ASN A 179 -17.90 10.45 -7.73
C ASN A 179 -17.84 9.99 -9.21
N ALA A 180 -18.19 10.86 -10.17
CA ALA A 180 -18.13 10.56 -11.61
C ALA A 180 -16.94 11.25 -12.32
N GLU A 181 -16.12 12.03 -11.60
CA GLU A 181 -15.02 12.80 -12.17
C GLU A 181 -13.71 12.04 -12.07
N LYS A 182 -13.03 11.84 -13.22
CA LYS A 182 -11.71 11.23 -13.25
C LYS A 182 -10.67 12.21 -12.68
N ARG A 183 -9.95 11.79 -11.67
CA ARG A 183 -8.90 12.56 -10.99
C ARG A 183 -7.49 12.07 -11.30
N GLN A 184 -7.28 10.76 -11.29
CA GLN A 184 -5.98 10.19 -11.64
C GLN A 184 -6.11 9.28 -12.85
N ASN A 185 -5.12 9.34 -13.73
CA ASN A 185 -5.02 8.50 -14.91
C ASN A 185 -3.55 8.36 -15.29
N GLY A 186 -3.06 7.13 -15.38
CA GLY A 186 -1.68 6.82 -15.70
C GLY A 186 -1.50 5.35 -16.04
N THR A 187 -0.28 4.93 -16.14
CA THR A 187 0.09 3.53 -16.37
C THR A 187 1.27 3.14 -15.51
N THR A 188 1.35 1.90 -15.10
CA THR A 188 2.52 1.39 -14.35
C THR A 188 3.83 1.50 -15.13
N ALA A 189 3.76 1.66 -16.46
CA ALA A 189 4.93 1.95 -17.31
C ALA A 189 5.57 3.32 -17.02
N ASP A 190 4.83 4.26 -16.39
CA ASP A 190 5.32 5.59 -16.03
C ASP A 190 6.05 5.62 -14.68
N MET A 191 6.17 4.47 -14.01
CA MET A 191 6.94 4.36 -12.77
C MET A 191 8.42 4.70 -13.02
N ILE A 192 9.00 5.52 -12.12
CA ILE A 192 10.44 5.87 -12.13
C ILE A 192 11.28 4.65 -11.74
N TRP A 193 10.81 3.90 -10.74
CA TRP A 193 11.34 2.63 -10.28
C TRP A 193 10.29 1.56 -10.53
N SER A 194 10.60 0.61 -11.40
CA SER A 194 9.73 -0.54 -11.64
C SER A 194 9.51 -1.32 -10.35
N VAL A 195 8.42 -2.12 -10.29
CA VAL A 195 8.14 -2.94 -9.11
C VAL A 195 9.33 -3.85 -8.74
N ALA A 196 10.01 -4.40 -9.73
CA ALA A 196 11.20 -5.23 -9.51
C ALA A 196 12.35 -4.45 -8.86
N GLU A 197 12.62 -3.24 -9.35
CA GLU A 197 13.63 -2.35 -8.76
C GLU A 197 13.22 -1.91 -7.34
N VAL A 198 11.93 -1.61 -7.10
CA VAL A 198 11.41 -1.27 -5.77
C VAL A 198 11.64 -2.41 -4.79
N ILE A 199 11.31 -3.67 -5.15
CA ILE A 199 11.55 -4.85 -4.32
C ILE A 199 13.06 -4.99 -4.01
N ALA A 200 13.91 -4.85 -5.03
CA ALA A 200 15.36 -4.92 -4.87
C ALA A 200 15.87 -3.84 -3.91
N GLU A 201 15.43 -2.58 -4.07
CA GLU A 201 15.85 -1.48 -3.19
C GLU A 201 15.36 -1.66 -1.75
N ILE A 202 14.07 -1.97 -1.52
CA ILE A 202 13.54 -2.22 -0.17
C ILE A 202 14.31 -3.33 0.52
N SER A 203 14.63 -4.42 -0.19
CA SER A 203 15.31 -5.58 0.37
C SER A 203 16.75 -5.33 0.82
N LYS A 204 17.33 -4.19 0.48
CA LYS A 204 18.63 -3.74 1.01
C LYS A 204 18.51 -3.20 2.44
N TYR A 205 17.40 -2.52 2.76
CA TYR A 205 17.16 -1.92 4.06
C TYR A 205 16.49 -2.90 5.03
N TRP A 206 15.54 -3.70 4.54
CA TRP A 206 14.75 -4.64 5.35
C TRP A 206 14.78 -6.02 4.73
N GLU A 207 14.77 -7.04 5.55
CA GLU A 207 14.46 -8.39 5.10
C GLU A 207 12.95 -8.49 4.83
N LEU A 208 12.59 -8.67 3.57
CA LEU A 208 11.20 -8.91 3.19
C LEU A 208 10.73 -10.26 3.72
N ALA A 209 9.48 -10.32 4.13
CA ALA A 209 8.84 -11.53 4.63
C ALA A 209 7.53 -11.84 3.87
N PRO A 210 7.09 -13.11 3.84
CA PRO A 210 5.74 -13.41 3.39
C PRO A 210 4.72 -12.60 4.18
N GLY A 211 3.75 -11.99 3.48
CA GLY A 211 2.78 -11.10 4.08
C GLY A 211 3.11 -9.61 3.96
N ASP A 212 4.32 -9.24 3.55
CA ASP A 212 4.64 -7.84 3.27
C ASP A 212 3.85 -7.35 2.05
N LEU A 213 3.29 -6.14 2.15
CA LEU A 213 2.67 -5.41 1.05
C LEU A 213 3.58 -4.25 0.63
N ILE A 214 3.68 -3.99 -0.67
CA ILE A 214 4.42 -2.85 -1.21
C ILE A 214 3.46 -2.02 -2.05
N LEU A 215 3.11 -0.83 -1.57
CA LEU A 215 2.41 0.20 -2.30
C LEU A 215 3.45 0.91 -3.18
N THR A 216 3.23 0.91 -4.50
CA THR A 216 4.29 1.20 -5.49
C THR A 216 4.36 2.65 -5.96
N GLY A 217 3.58 3.52 -5.33
CA GLY A 217 3.46 4.93 -5.72
C GLY A 217 2.27 5.19 -6.63
N THR A 218 1.93 6.46 -6.76
CA THR A 218 0.72 6.95 -7.42
C THR A 218 1.04 7.83 -8.62
N PRO A 219 0.24 7.79 -9.71
CA PRO A 219 0.35 8.73 -10.83
C PRO A 219 -0.08 10.14 -10.44
N GLY A 220 0.16 11.13 -11.32
CA GLY A 220 -0.30 12.50 -11.16
C GLY A 220 -1.81 12.64 -11.02
N GLY A 221 -2.28 13.82 -10.61
CA GLY A 221 -3.70 14.11 -10.36
C GLY A 221 -4.16 13.82 -8.93
N VAL A 222 -3.23 13.74 -8.00
CA VAL A 222 -3.51 13.64 -6.55
C VAL A 222 -4.29 14.87 -6.09
N GLY A 223 -5.30 14.69 -5.25
CA GLY A 223 -6.14 15.78 -4.78
C GLY A 223 -6.99 15.42 -3.58
N ALA A 224 -7.71 16.41 -3.08
CA ALA A 224 -8.56 16.25 -1.92
C ALA A 224 -9.77 15.34 -2.21
N VAL A 225 -10.18 14.60 -1.20
CA VAL A 225 -11.44 13.86 -1.13
C VAL A 225 -12.17 14.23 0.16
N ASN A 226 -13.45 14.59 0.04
CA ASN A 226 -14.25 15.15 1.12
C ASN A 226 -15.21 14.11 1.71
N ARG A 227 -15.76 14.44 2.89
CA ARG A 227 -16.88 13.66 3.46
C ARG A 227 -18.06 13.59 2.50
N GLY A 228 -18.66 12.43 2.38
CA GLY A 228 -19.79 12.17 1.49
C GLY A 228 -19.39 11.80 0.05
N GLU A 229 -18.14 12.01 -0.34
CA GLU A 229 -17.65 11.64 -1.67
C GLU A 229 -17.30 10.16 -1.77
N THR A 230 -17.49 9.62 -2.97
CA THR A 230 -17.20 8.23 -3.30
C THR A 230 -15.92 8.17 -4.13
N VAL A 231 -14.95 7.40 -3.68
CA VAL A 231 -13.73 7.03 -4.40
C VAL A 231 -13.99 5.74 -5.17
N ASN A 232 -13.61 5.70 -6.45
CA ASN A 232 -13.58 4.50 -7.26
C ASN A 232 -12.23 4.44 -7.98
N ALA A 233 -11.38 3.49 -7.60
CA ALA A 233 -9.99 3.42 -8.03
C ALA A 233 -9.63 2.02 -8.47
N GLY A 234 -8.74 1.90 -9.47
CA GLY A 234 -8.35 0.59 -9.97
C GLY A 234 -7.06 0.57 -10.75
N VAL A 235 -6.54 -0.66 -10.91
CA VAL A 235 -5.43 -1.01 -11.78
C VAL A 235 -5.86 -2.19 -12.65
N SER A 236 -5.77 -2.01 -13.95
CA SER A 236 -6.21 -3.02 -14.92
C SER A 236 -5.52 -4.38 -14.66
N GLY A 237 -6.33 -5.43 -14.44
CA GLY A 237 -5.84 -6.76 -14.13
C GLY A 237 -5.55 -7.04 -12.64
N ALA A 238 -5.28 -6.04 -11.82
CA ALA A 238 -5.02 -6.21 -10.39
C ALA A 238 -6.29 -6.09 -9.52
N GLY A 239 -7.29 -5.31 -9.95
CA GLY A 239 -8.55 -5.13 -9.22
C GLY A 239 -9.01 -3.69 -9.15
N ALA A 240 -9.98 -3.44 -8.28
CA ALA A 240 -10.50 -2.11 -8.00
C ALA A 240 -10.99 -2.02 -6.55
N VAL A 241 -11.05 -0.81 -6.02
CA VAL A 241 -11.64 -0.48 -4.71
C VAL A 241 -12.70 0.60 -4.90
N ARG A 242 -13.78 0.50 -4.15
CA ARG A 242 -14.83 1.51 -4.14
C ARG A 242 -15.29 1.78 -2.72
N PHE A 243 -15.18 3.00 -2.27
CA PHE A 243 -15.58 3.37 -0.92
C PHE A 243 -16.11 4.80 -0.85
N LYS A 244 -16.91 5.07 0.17
CA LYS A 244 -17.43 6.40 0.50
C LYS A 244 -16.83 6.84 1.82
N LEU A 245 -16.40 8.10 1.91
CA LEU A 245 -15.99 8.72 3.17
C LEU A 245 -17.22 9.22 3.94
N VAL A 246 -17.37 8.80 5.20
CA VAL A 246 -18.51 9.14 6.07
C VAL A 246 -18.10 9.90 7.32
#